data_058e33b06fb31ae18b561d636485c282
#
_entry.id   058e33b06fb31ae18b561d636485c282
#
_cell.length_a   1.000
_cell.length_b   1.000
_cell.length_c   1.000
_cell.angle_alpha   90.00
_cell.angle_beta   90.00
_cell.angle_gamma   90.00
#
_symmetry.space_group_name_H-M   'P 1'
#
loop_
_entity.id
_entity.type
_entity.pdbx_description
1 polymer ?
#
loop_
_entity_poly.entity_id
_entity_poly.type
_entity_poly.pdbx_seq_one_letter_code
_entity_poly.pdbx_strand_id
1 'polypeptide(L)'
;MKNNWKNSCFSASTMVLLLSLFFVSCGQKKRELNVYTWADYFKPELIERFERENNCRIVIDTFDSNEAMYAKLKAGAKGYDLVTPSSYMVSLMDQQGMVRKIRPELIPNRKNIDPEFLKITIDKSMDHSVPYMITVTGIAYLKSRVADVRPTWALFDRQDLKGRMTMFNDMRETLGAALKSLGYSLNSHNPEELDKAKEVVLRWRKNLAKFENEQYKSGLASGEFLLVHGYSGDILQVQKENPDIAFTIPEEGTAISCDDLVIPLGAAQEELAHKFINFLLDAKVAAENTEFVGYLCPNRLSYELLPREMRENPALFMEPSVRSKSEVLDDLGRANELYVRVWDQIKAAE
;
A
#
# COMPACT_ATOMS: atom_id res chain seq x y z
N MET A 1 0.25 22.00 -104.26
CA MET A 1 -1.07 21.46 -104.63
C MET A 1 -1.60 20.64 -103.52
N LYS A 2 -2.85 20.93 -103.11
CA LYS A 2 -3.79 20.15 -102.28
C LYS A 2 -3.51 19.90 -100.82
N ASN A 3 -4.08 20.76 -100.02
CA ASN A 3 -5.01 20.60 -98.92
C ASN A 3 -5.30 19.19 -98.46
N ASN A 4 -5.28 18.96 -97.10
CA ASN A 4 -6.45 18.42 -96.41
C ASN A 4 -6.36 18.68 -94.91
N TRP A 5 -7.29 19.42 -94.44
CA TRP A 5 -7.68 19.62 -93.08
C TRP A 5 -8.39 18.37 -92.60
N LYS A 6 -8.08 17.89 -91.42
CA LYS A 6 -9.08 17.12 -90.63
C LYS A 6 -9.05 17.52 -89.17
N ASN A 7 -10.21 17.93 -88.73
CA ASN A 7 -10.61 18.29 -87.38
C ASN A 7 -10.24 17.22 -86.38
N SER A 8 -9.71 17.66 -85.30
CA SER A 8 -9.57 16.82 -84.10
C SER A 8 -10.49 17.35 -83.01
N CYS A 9 -11.48 16.55 -82.62
CA CYS A 9 -12.40 16.79 -81.57
C CYS A 9 -11.70 16.91 -80.21
N PHE A 10 -11.95 17.98 -79.48
CA PHE A 10 -11.63 18.10 -78.04
C PHE A 10 -12.53 17.16 -77.27
N SER A 11 -11.94 16.11 -76.75
CA SER A 11 -12.55 15.28 -75.70
C SER A 11 -12.27 15.95 -74.34
N ALA A 12 -13.32 16.45 -73.70
CA ALA A 12 -13.26 16.92 -72.36
C ALA A 12 -13.14 15.73 -71.42
N SER A 13 -11.94 15.41 -71.05
CA SER A 13 -11.68 14.45 -69.96
C SER A 13 -12.00 15.12 -68.63
N THR A 14 -13.12 14.76 -68.07
CA THR A 14 -13.53 15.06 -66.70
C THR A 14 -12.51 14.50 -65.71
N MET A 15 -11.67 15.35 -65.18
CA MET A 15 -10.72 15.05 -64.14
C MET A 15 -11.50 14.95 -62.81
N VAL A 16 -11.95 13.75 -62.49
CA VAL A 16 -12.54 13.45 -61.17
C VAL A 16 -11.40 13.52 -60.16
N LEU A 17 -11.34 14.65 -59.44
CA LEU A 17 -10.50 14.86 -58.29
C LEU A 17 -11.04 14.00 -57.15
N LEU A 18 -10.54 12.78 -57.01
CA LEU A 18 -10.69 11.97 -55.81
C LEU A 18 -9.98 12.67 -54.65
N LEU A 19 -10.71 13.53 -53.93
CA LEU A 19 -10.33 13.99 -52.61
C LEU A 19 -10.37 12.79 -51.70
N SER A 20 -9.29 12.02 -51.64
CA SER A 20 -9.00 11.09 -50.54
C SER A 20 -8.84 11.93 -49.30
N LEU A 21 -9.94 12.08 -48.53
CA LEU A 21 -9.93 12.50 -47.16
C LEU A 21 -9.09 11.47 -46.38
N PHE A 22 -7.77 11.72 -46.31
CA PHE A 22 -6.94 11.16 -45.29
C PHE A 22 -7.48 11.72 -43.98
N PHE A 23 -8.41 10.99 -43.32
CA PHE A 23 -8.59 11.10 -41.89
C PHE A 23 -7.24 10.73 -41.27
N VAL A 24 -6.35 11.72 -41.15
CA VAL A 24 -5.29 11.66 -40.18
C VAL A 24 -6.00 11.57 -38.85
N SER A 25 -6.29 10.36 -38.41
CA SER A 25 -6.62 10.07 -37.03
C SER A 25 -5.37 10.49 -36.26
N CYS A 26 -5.32 11.78 -35.92
CA CYS A 26 -4.37 12.31 -34.96
C CYS A 26 -4.75 11.60 -33.66
N GLY A 27 -4.18 10.43 -33.44
CA GLY A 27 -4.32 9.69 -32.20
C GLY A 27 -3.92 10.63 -31.09
N GLN A 28 -4.89 11.29 -30.48
CA GLN A 28 -4.67 12.20 -29.38
C GLN A 28 -3.90 11.38 -28.33
N LYS A 29 -2.65 11.77 -28.07
CA LYS A 29 -1.80 11.09 -27.08
C LYS A 29 -2.63 11.02 -25.81
N LYS A 30 -2.94 9.80 -25.36
CA LYS A 30 -3.74 9.61 -24.14
C LYS A 30 -3.04 10.32 -22.99
N ARG A 31 -3.81 10.96 -22.13
CA ARG A 31 -3.26 11.53 -20.89
C ARG A 31 -2.67 10.40 -20.06
N GLU A 32 -1.48 10.62 -19.52
CA GLU A 32 -0.82 9.65 -18.66
C GLU A 32 -0.96 10.11 -17.20
N LEU A 33 -1.47 9.22 -16.33
CA LEU A 33 -1.49 9.38 -14.88
C LEU A 33 -0.33 8.57 -14.31
N ASN A 34 0.65 9.24 -13.74
CA ASN A 34 1.81 8.58 -13.16
C ASN A 34 1.58 8.36 -11.66
N VAL A 35 1.52 7.10 -11.26
CA VAL A 35 1.25 6.67 -9.89
C VAL A 35 2.52 6.06 -9.29
N TYR A 36 2.94 6.54 -8.13
CA TYR A 36 4.07 6.03 -7.37
C TYR A 36 3.55 5.36 -6.10
N THR A 37 3.66 4.04 -6.01
CA THR A 37 2.93 3.22 -5.05
C THR A 37 3.73 1.99 -4.60
N TRP A 38 3.18 1.24 -3.67
CA TRP A 38 3.65 -0.08 -3.30
C TRP A 38 3.44 -1.09 -4.43
N ALA A 39 4.20 -2.19 -4.45
CA ALA A 39 3.99 -3.27 -5.40
C ALA A 39 2.62 -3.94 -5.17
N ASP A 40 2.00 -4.46 -6.24
CA ASP A 40 0.74 -5.23 -6.21
C ASP A 40 -0.44 -4.52 -5.51
N TYR A 41 -0.50 -3.19 -5.58
CA TYR A 41 -1.43 -2.36 -4.78
C TYR A 41 -2.76 -2.05 -5.47
N PHE A 42 -2.89 -2.40 -6.74
CA PHE A 42 -4.09 -2.23 -7.54
C PHE A 42 -4.38 -3.47 -8.37
N LYS A 43 -5.64 -3.93 -8.35
CA LYS A 43 -6.10 -5.00 -9.24
C LYS A 43 -5.97 -4.55 -10.70
N PRO A 44 -5.27 -5.30 -11.58
CA PRO A 44 -5.03 -4.89 -12.97
C PRO A 44 -6.31 -4.54 -13.75
N GLU A 45 -7.38 -5.30 -13.57
CA GLU A 45 -8.65 -5.08 -14.27
C GLU A 45 -9.33 -3.77 -13.87
N LEU A 46 -9.07 -3.27 -12.65
CA LEU A 46 -9.54 -1.96 -12.20
C LEU A 46 -8.78 -0.83 -12.88
N ILE A 47 -7.46 -0.99 -13.06
CA ILE A 47 -6.63 -0.06 -13.82
C ILE A 47 -7.14 0.04 -15.25
N GLU A 48 -7.29 -1.09 -15.93
CA GLU A 48 -7.81 -1.12 -17.30
C GLU A 48 -9.22 -0.51 -17.41
N ARG A 49 -10.08 -0.73 -16.42
CA ARG A 49 -11.43 -0.14 -16.37
C ARG A 49 -11.35 1.38 -16.30
N PHE A 50 -10.55 1.92 -15.38
CA PHE A 50 -10.37 3.35 -15.25
C PHE A 50 -9.79 3.99 -16.52
N GLU A 51 -8.78 3.35 -17.13
CA GLU A 51 -8.15 3.81 -18.38
C GLU A 51 -9.17 3.91 -19.53
N ARG A 52 -10.03 2.90 -19.67
CA ARG A 52 -11.11 2.92 -20.68
C ARG A 52 -12.13 4.02 -20.44
N GLU A 53 -12.59 4.14 -19.18
CA GLU A 53 -13.63 5.12 -18.80
C GLU A 53 -13.16 6.56 -18.92
N ASN A 54 -11.85 6.84 -18.75
CA ASN A 54 -11.29 8.18 -18.72
C ASN A 54 -10.43 8.52 -19.95
N ASN A 55 -10.33 7.63 -20.93
CA ASN A 55 -9.45 7.76 -22.10
C ASN A 55 -8.04 8.20 -21.71
N CYS A 56 -7.42 7.48 -20.79
CA CYS A 56 -6.07 7.76 -20.27
C CYS A 56 -5.24 6.47 -20.22
N ARG A 57 -4.01 6.61 -19.75
CA ARG A 57 -3.11 5.51 -19.38
C ARG A 57 -2.62 5.76 -17.96
N ILE A 58 -2.59 4.72 -17.14
CA ILE A 58 -1.93 4.73 -15.83
C ILE A 58 -0.53 4.13 -15.99
N VAL A 59 0.46 4.84 -15.49
CA VAL A 59 1.85 4.39 -15.42
C VAL A 59 2.20 4.22 -13.95
N ILE A 60 2.50 2.99 -13.55
CA ILE A 60 2.82 2.65 -12.17
C ILE A 60 4.33 2.54 -12.03
N ASP A 61 4.89 3.26 -11.07
CA ASP A 61 6.24 3.09 -10.52
C ASP A 61 6.11 2.64 -9.07
N THR A 62 7.04 1.82 -8.58
CA THR A 62 6.93 1.23 -7.23
C THR A 62 8.07 1.66 -6.33
N PHE A 63 7.80 1.64 -5.02
CA PHE A 63 8.78 1.79 -3.96
C PHE A 63 8.61 0.69 -2.92
N ASP A 64 9.65 0.45 -2.15
CA ASP A 64 9.74 -0.58 -1.11
C ASP A 64 9.80 -0.01 0.31
N SER A 65 9.95 1.32 0.43
CA SER A 65 9.93 2.00 1.73
C SER A 65 9.48 3.46 1.59
N ASN A 66 8.81 3.97 2.64
CA ASN A 66 8.42 5.39 2.73
C ASN A 66 9.64 6.32 2.66
N GLU A 67 10.76 5.92 3.28
CA GLU A 67 11.99 6.69 3.33
C GLU A 67 12.63 6.82 1.94
N ALA A 68 12.68 5.74 1.15
CA ALA A 68 13.18 5.76 -0.22
C ALA A 68 12.27 6.61 -1.13
N MET A 69 10.96 6.45 -1.02
CA MET A 69 9.96 7.25 -1.73
C MET A 69 10.14 8.74 -1.42
N TYR A 70 10.17 9.10 -0.12
CA TYR A 70 10.33 10.48 0.34
C TYR A 70 11.65 11.09 -0.12
N ALA A 71 12.77 10.37 0.03
CA ALA A 71 14.09 10.83 -0.39
C ALA A 71 14.13 11.12 -1.91
N LYS A 72 13.54 10.25 -2.74
CA LYS A 72 13.44 10.41 -4.19
C LYS A 72 12.64 11.67 -4.54
N LEU A 73 11.48 11.88 -3.93
CA LEU A 73 10.65 13.07 -4.18
C LEU A 73 11.33 14.35 -3.67
N LYS A 74 11.97 14.32 -2.50
CA LYS A 74 12.70 15.45 -1.91
C LYS A 74 13.94 15.82 -2.73
N ALA A 75 14.59 14.86 -3.37
CA ALA A 75 15.69 15.10 -4.30
C ALA A 75 15.23 15.75 -5.63
N GLY A 76 13.92 16.00 -5.78
CA GLY A 76 13.36 16.71 -6.92
C GLY A 76 12.87 15.82 -8.05
N ALA A 77 12.64 14.51 -7.81
CA ALA A 77 11.94 13.67 -8.77
C ALA A 77 10.55 14.25 -9.07
N LYS A 78 10.26 14.39 -10.36
CA LYS A 78 9.03 15.01 -10.87
C LYS A 78 8.26 14.01 -11.74
N GLY A 79 7.01 14.36 -12.04
CA GLY A 79 6.20 13.64 -12.99
C GLY A 79 5.22 12.65 -12.35
N TYR A 80 5.21 12.53 -11.04
CA TYR A 80 4.18 11.76 -10.34
C TYR A 80 2.95 12.61 -10.10
N ASP A 81 1.78 12.02 -10.31
CA ASP A 81 0.46 12.65 -10.16
C ASP A 81 -0.28 12.13 -8.93
N LEU A 82 0.05 10.93 -8.48
CA LEU A 82 -0.49 10.29 -7.28
C LEU A 82 0.62 9.51 -6.57
N VAL A 83 0.65 9.54 -5.25
CA VAL A 83 1.57 8.75 -4.41
C VAL A 83 0.79 8.11 -3.27
N THR A 84 1.22 6.94 -2.80
CA THR A 84 0.53 6.20 -1.72
C THR A 84 1.43 5.99 -0.49
N PRO A 85 1.83 7.06 0.22
CA PRO A 85 2.60 6.94 1.44
C PRO A 85 1.77 6.42 2.61
N SER A 86 2.43 5.89 3.61
CA SER A 86 1.78 5.70 4.91
C SER A 86 1.46 7.03 5.59
N SER A 87 0.39 7.08 6.37
CA SER A 87 -0.16 8.31 6.97
C SER A 87 0.87 9.12 7.75
N TYR A 88 1.80 8.48 8.47
CA TYR A 88 2.85 9.21 9.21
C TYR A 88 3.77 10.00 8.26
N MET A 89 4.04 9.47 7.08
CA MET A 89 4.85 10.14 6.07
C MET A 89 4.13 11.31 5.42
N VAL A 90 2.79 11.24 5.33
CA VAL A 90 1.96 12.37 4.84
C VAL A 90 2.20 13.62 5.66
N SER A 91 2.26 13.51 7.00
CA SER A 91 2.55 14.64 7.88
C SER A 91 3.87 15.32 7.52
N LEU A 92 4.93 14.53 7.33
CA LEU A 92 6.24 15.06 6.93
C LEU A 92 6.20 15.72 5.55
N MET A 93 5.51 15.10 4.58
CA MET A 93 5.38 15.64 3.22
C MET A 93 4.58 16.94 3.22
N ASP A 94 3.54 17.05 4.03
CA ASP A 94 2.74 18.27 4.16
C ASP A 94 3.53 19.41 4.81
N GLN A 95 4.24 19.15 5.90
CA GLN A 95 5.12 20.12 6.55
C GLN A 95 6.20 20.67 5.63
N GLN A 96 6.63 19.88 4.64
CA GLN A 96 7.62 20.28 3.63
C GLN A 96 6.97 20.91 2.38
N GLY A 97 5.64 21.09 2.35
CA GLY A 97 4.90 21.66 1.22
C GLY A 97 5.00 20.79 -0.06
N MET A 98 5.09 19.49 0.09
CA MET A 98 5.25 18.55 -1.03
C MET A 98 3.92 18.04 -1.59
N VAL A 99 2.82 18.21 -0.88
CA VAL A 99 1.49 17.71 -1.26
C VAL A 99 0.51 18.84 -1.54
N ARG A 100 -0.47 18.58 -2.40
CA ARG A 100 -1.57 19.51 -2.70
C ARG A 100 -2.71 19.29 -1.73
N LYS A 101 -3.55 20.32 -1.60
CA LYS A 101 -4.86 20.16 -0.98
C LYS A 101 -5.75 19.29 -1.87
N ILE A 102 -6.47 18.40 -1.23
CA ILE A 102 -7.52 17.62 -1.85
C ILE A 102 -8.70 18.55 -2.17
N ARG A 103 -9.28 18.37 -3.35
CA ARG A 103 -10.48 19.09 -3.79
C ARG A 103 -11.71 18.20 -3.53
N PRO A 104 -12.44 18.41 -2.42
CA PRO A 104 -13.51 17.52 -1.97
C PRO A 104 -14.63 17.35 -2.99
N GLU A 105 -14.90 18.40 -3.77
CA GLU A 105 -15.92 18.42 -4.80
C GLU A 105 -15.63 17.46 -5.97
N LEU A 106 -14.35 17.09 -6.15
CA LEU A 106 -13.91 16.11 -7.16
C LEU A 106 -13.92 14.67 -6.66
N ILE A 107 -14.10 14.47 -5.35
CA ILE A 107 -14.11 13.16 -4.71
C ILE A 107 -15.40 12.94 -3.90
N PRO A 108 -16.57 12.88 -4.56
CA PRO A 108 -17.83 12.67 -3.85
C PRO A 108 -17.89 11.35 -3.07
N ASN A 109 -17.12 10.34 -3.47
CA ASN A 109 -17.06 9.04 -2.78
C ASN A 109 -16.26 9.07 -1.47
N ARG A 110 -15.56 10.17 -1.12
CA ARG A 110 -14.87 10.29 0.18
C ARG A 110 -15.81 10.13 1.38
N LYS A 111 -17.11 10.40 1.21
CA LYS A 111 -18.16 10.15 2.21
C LYS A 111 -18.34 8.68 2.58
N ASN A 112 -17.81 7.77 1.75
CA ASN A 112 -17.86 6.33 1.98
C ASN A 112 -16.78 5.87 2.95
N ILE A 113 -15.77 6.70 3.23
CA ILE A 113 -14.73 6.37 4.21
C ILE A 113 -15.38 6.16 5.58
N ASP A 114 -14.99 5.07 6.22
CA ASP A 114 -15.46 4.72 7.55
C ASP A 114 -14.86 5.69 8.58
N PRO A 115 -15.70 6.44 9.34
CA PRO A 115 -15.23 7.38 10.34
C PRO A 115 -14.34 6.77 11.43
N GLU A 116 -14.48 5.47 11.70
CA GLU A 116 -13.62 4.79 12.67
C GLU A 116 -12.15 4.77 12.23
N PHE A 117 -11.91 4.65 10.92
CA PHE A 117 -10.55 4.68 10.39
C PHE A 117 -9.99 6.10 10.24
N LEU A 118 -10.82 7.14 10.17
CA LEU A 118 -10.32 8.52 10.26
C LEU A 118 -9.68 8.86 11.61
N LYS A 119 -10.00 8.07 12.66
CA LYS A 119 -9.38 8.27 13.98
C LYS A 119 -7.91 7.87 14.00
N ILE A 120 -7.51 6.98 13.10
CA ILE A 120 -6.15 6.44 13.02
C ILE A 120 -5.30 7.07 11.92
N THR A 121 -5.87 7.94 11.08
CA THR A 121 -5.11 8.72 10.10
C THR A 121 -4.59 10.00 10.72
N ILE A 122 -3.52 10.54 10.18
CA ILE A 122 -2.96 11.82 10.63
C ILE A 122 -3.82 12.96 10.10
N ASP A 123 -4.19 12.93 8.83
CA ASP A 123 -5.08 13.92 8.21
C ASP A 123 -6.55 13.53 8.37
N LYS A 124 -7.10 13.75 9.56
CA LYS A 124 -8.49 13.40 9.91
C LYS A 124 -9.55 14.14 9.10
N SER A 125 -9.21 15.30 8.54
CA SER A 125 -10.09 16.11 7.69
C SER A 125 -10.03 15.74 6.22
N MET A 126 -9.04 14.95 5.82
CA MET A 126 -8.75 14.64 4.42
C MET A 126 -8.48 15.92 3.59
N ASP A 127 -7.70 16.85 4.16
CA ASP A 127 -7.33 18.09 3.48
C ASP A 127 -6.19 17.90 2.48
N HIS A 128 -5.26 16.97 2.75
CA HIS A 128 -4.08 16.72 1.94
C HIS A 128 -3.92 15.24 1.55
N SER A 129 -4.68 14.34 2.17
CA SER A 129 -4.64 12.91 1.90
C SER A 129 -6.02 12.27 1.99
N VAL A 130 -6.16 11.07 1.43
CA VAL A 130 -7.38 10.27 1.53
C VAL A 130 -6.99 8.85 1.95
N PRO A 131 -7.52 8.32 3.06
CA PRO A 131 -7.27 6.96 3.51
C PRO A 131 -7.60 5.93 2.43
N TYR A 132 -6.68 4.99 2.20
CA TYR A 132 -6.84 4.04 1.10
C TYR A 132 -6.76 2.58 1.55
N MET A 133 -5.71 2.17 2.25
CA MET A 133 -5.55 0.80 2.73
C MET A 133 -5.16 0.77 4.20
N ILE A 134 -5.84 -0.09 4.94
CA ILE A 134 -5.52 -0.35 6.34
C ILE A 134 -4.71 -1.64 6.41
N THR A 135 -3.57 -1.54 7.04
CA THR A 135 -2.63 -2.64 7.24
C THR A 135 -2.49 -2.91 8.73
N VAL A 136 -2.45 -4.18 9.08
CA VAL A 136 -2.06 -4.62 10.42
C VAL A 136 -0.92 -5.62 10.30
N THR A 137 -0.03 -5.63 11.27
CA THR A 137 1.00 -6.66 11.37
C THR A 137 0.60 -7.73 12.36
N GLY A 138 1.20 -8.89 12.23
CA GLY A 138 0.90 -10.02 13.11
C GLY A 138 1.85 -11.17 12.84
N ILE A 139 1.42 -12.36 13.28
CA ILE A 139 2.22 -13.57 13.19
C ILE A 139 1.55 -14.54 12.22
N ALA A 140 2.29 -14.93 11.18
CA ALA A 140 1.86 -16.01 10.30
C ALA A 140 2.69 -17.26 10.52
N TYR A 141 2.07 -18.43 10.35
CA TYR A 141 2.71 -19.72 10.61
C TYR A 141 2.07 -20.85 9.81
N LEU A 142 2.80 -21.96 9.67
CA LEU A 142 2.29 -23.20 9.06
C LEU A 142 1.59 -24.06 10.11
N LYS A 143 0.27 -24.22 9.98
CA LYS A 143 -0.59 -24.97 10.93
C LYS A 143 -0.14 -26.41 11.13
N SER A 144 0.31 -27.08 10.07
CA SER A 144 0.77 -28.47 10.12
C SER A 144 2.13 -28.65 10.79
N ARG A 145 2.88 -27.56 10.97
CA ARG A 145 4.27 -27.59 11.46
C ARG A 145 4.45 -26.88 12.81
N VAL A 146 3.53 -26.02 13.20
CA VAL A 146 3.60 -25.24 14.44
C VAL A 146 2.38 -25.55 15.28
N ALA A 147 2.55 -26.38 16.29
CA ALA A 147 1.51 -26.72 17.25
C ALA A 147 1.42 -25.68 18.40
N ASP A 148 0.34 -25.70 19.16
CA ASP A 148 0.11 -24.92 20.39
C ASP A 148 0.34 -23.40 20.20
N VAL A 149 -0.17 -22.87 19.12
CA VAL A 149 -0.09 -21.43 18.83
C VAL A 149 -1.08 -20.67 19.70
N ARG A 150 -0.56 -19.83 20.58
CA ARG A 150 -1.30 -18.78 21.27
C ARG A 150 -1.04 -17.46 20.59
N PRO A 151 -2.05 -16.58 20.43
CA PRO A 151 -1.88 -15.30 19.74
C PRO A 151 -1.11 -14.28 20.61
N THR A 152 0.20 -14.47 20.73
CA THR A 152 1.09 -13.62 21.55
C THR A 152 2.43 -13.41 20.86
N TRP A 153 3.05 -12.24 21.05
CA TRP A 153 4.41 -11.96 20.57
C TRP A 153 5.47 -12.89 21.19
N ALA A 154 5.17 -13.50 22.33
CA ALA A 154 6.07 -14.49 22.95
C ALA A 154 6.29 -15.75 22.10
N LEU A 155 5.57 -15.95 21.00
CA LEU A 155 5.86 -17.01 20.03
C LEU A 155 7.29 -16.95 19.47
N PHE A 156 7.90 -15.77 19.42
CA PHE A 156 9.30 -15.63 19.02
C PHE A 156 10.31 -16.10 20.08
N ASP A 157 9.88 -16.44 21.28
CA ASP A 157 10.70 -17.09 22.30
C ASP A 157 10.83 -18.62 22.10
N ARG A 158 10.10 -19.22 21.15
CA ARG A 158 10.05 -20.67 20.91
C ARG A 158 11.38 -21.21 20.41
N GLN A 159 11.99 -22.08 21.24
CA GLN A 159 13.29 -22.72 20.94
C GLN A 159 13.17 -23.85 19.93
N ASP A 160 12.03 -24.52 19.86
CA ASP A 160 11.74 -25.59 18.90
C ASP A 160 11.64 -25.08 17.44
N LEU A 161 11.45 -23.77 17.26
CA LEU A 161 11.38 -23.12 15.95
C LEU A 161 12.68 -22.34 15.61
N LYS A 162 13.74 -22.53 16.39
CA LYS A 162 15.00 -21.81 16.20
C LYS A 162 15.53 -21.96 14.77
N GLY A 163 15.90 -20.81 14.16
CA GLY A 163 16.41 -20.74 12.79
C GLY A 163 15.31 -20.88 11.70
N ARG A 164 14.03 -20.93 12.12
CA ARG A 164 12.88 -21.08 11.21
C ARG A 164 11.85 -19.95 11.39
N MET A 165 12.25 -18.87 12.06
CA MET A 165 11.41 -17.70 12.29
C MET A 165 12.06 -16.45 11.70
N THR A 166 11.23 -15.49 11.24
CA THR A 166 11.70 -14.17 10.80
C THR A 166 10.90 -13.06 11.44
N MET A 167 11.53 -11.94 11.68
CA MET A 167 10.86 -10.66 12.00
C MET A 167 11.27 -9.61 10.99
N PHE A 168 10.51 -8.53 10.92
CA PHE A 168 10.81 -7.43 10.01
C PHE A 168 12.18 -6.81 10.31
N ASN A 169 12.91 -6.49 9.25
CA ASN A 169 14.06 -5.60 9.29
C ASN A 169 13.58 -4.14 9.28
N ASP A 170 12.59 -3.87 10.13
CA ASP A 170 11.98 -2.58 10.34
C ASP A 170 12.01 -2.25 11.83
N MET A 171 12.57 -1.10 12.14
CA MET A 171 12.78 -0.62 13.49
C MET A 171 11.46 -0.43 14.25
N ARG A 172 10.48 0.18 13.60
CA ARG A 172 9.21 0.55 14.23
C ARG A 172 8.35 -0.68 14.46
N GLU A 173 8.29 -1.59 13.50
CA GLU A 173 7.53 -2.83 13.60
C GLU A 173 8.13 -3.79 14.64
N THR A 174 9.44 -4.02 14.58
CA THR A 174 10.07 -5.01 15.47
C THR A 174 10.19 -4.50 16.91
N LEU A 175 10.57 -3.23 17.14
CA LEU A 175 10.54 -2.65 18.49
C LEU A 175 9.11 -2.47 18.98
N GLY A 176 8.17 -2.13 18.10
CA GLY A 176 6.76 -2.02 18.41
C GLY A 176 6.18 -3.35 18.94
N ALA A 177 6.47 -4.46 18.27
CA ALA A 177 6.09 -5.80 18.72
C ALA A 177 6.66 -6.12 20.12
N ALA A 178 7.92 -5.77 20.38
CA ALA A 178 8.55 -5.98 21.68
C ALA A 178 7.93 -5.09 22.77
N LEU A 179 7.66 -3.83 22.48
CA LEU A 179 6.98 -2.92 23.40
C LEU A 179 5.57 -3.42 23.74
N LYS A 180 4.80 -3.85 22.74
CA LYS A 180 3.47 -4.44 22.95
C LYS A 180 3.54 -5.70 23.81
N SER A 181 4.51 -6.58 23.60
CA SER A 181 4.71 -7.79 24.41
C SER A 181 4.96 -7.49 25.91
N LEU A 182 5.43 -6.29 26.20
CA LEU A 182 5.67 -5.77 27.55
C LEU A 182 4.50 -4.94 28.10
N GLY A 183 3.45 -4.73 27.30
CA GLY A 183 2.29 -3.90 27.66
C GLY A 183 2.54 -2.40 27.54
N TYR A 184 3.59 -1.99 26.82
CA TYR A 184 3.90 -0.58 26.58
C TYR A 184 3.28 -0.09 25.25
N SER A 185 3.24 1.23 25.08
CA SER A 185 2.91 1.85 23.80
C SER A 185 4.03 1.58 22.79
N LEU A 186 3.65 1.22 21.55
CA LEU A 186 4.63 1.08 20.45
C LEU A 186 5.22 2.44 20.00
N ASN A 187 4.62 3.55 20.50
CA ASN A 187 5.11 4.92 20.31
C ASN A 187 5.79 5.48 21.57
N SER A 188 6.28 4.62 22.47
CA SER A 188 6.87 5.08 23.74
C SER A 188 8.06 6.01 23.51
N HIS A 189 8.09 7.12 24.25
CA HIS A 189 9.22 8.06 24.32
C HIS A 189 10.13 7.79 25.54
N ASN A 190 9.83 6.73 26.31
CA ASN A 190 10.57 6.41 27.53
C ASN A 190 11.82 5.53 27.21
N PRO A 191 13.04 6.04 27.46
CA PRO A 191 14.26 5.27 27.21
C PRO A 191 14.33 3.93 27.95
N GLU A 192 13.78 3.83 29.17
CA GLU A 192 13.79 2.59 29.95
C GLU A 192 12.88 1.53 29.34
N GLU A 193 11.73 1.92 28.77
CA GLU A 193 10.84 1.01 28.06
C GLU A 193 11.50 0.49 26.76
N LEU A 194 12.20 1.38 26.06
CA LEU A 194 12.95 1.01 24.85
C LEU A 194 14.14 0.09 25.16
N ASP A 195 14.84 0.31 26.30
CA ASP A 195 15.90 -0.62 26.73
C ASP A 195 15.33 -2.01 27.07
N LYS A 196 14.18 -2.09 27.73
CA LYS A 196 13.49 -3.36 27.98
C LYS A 196 13.06 -4.04 26.68
N ALA A 197 12.52 -3.28 25.74
CA ALA A 197 12.14 -3.78 24.40
C ALA A 197 13.38 -4.31 23.65
N LYS A 198 14.52 -3.61 23.73
CA LYS A 198 15.79 -4.09 23.17
C LYS A 198 16.15 -5.48 23.71
N GLU A 199 16.09 -5.69 25.03
CA GLU A 199 16.40 -6.99 25.63
C GLU A 199 15.45 -8.10 25.12
N VAL A 200 14.17 -7.78 24.90
CA VAL A 200 13.21 -8.71 24.30
C VAL A 200 13.64 -9.06 22.87
N VAL A 201 13.93 -8.06 22.03
CA VAL A 201 14.34 -8.31 20.63
C VAL A 201 15.65 -9.09 20.56
N LEU A 202 16.64 -8.79 21.42
CA LEU A 202 17.89 -9.53 21.50
C LEU A 202 17.67 -11.00 21.91
N ARG A 203 16.68 -11.27 22.77
CA ARG A 203 16.28 -12.63 23.14
C ARG A 203 15.63 -13.35 21.96
N TRP A 204 14.66 -12.71 21.27
CA TRP A 204 14.02 -13.28 20.09
C TRP A 204 15.01 -13.54 18.96
N ARG A 205 15.93 -12.60 18.72
CA ARG A 205 16.96 -12.71 17.67
C ARG A 205 17.73 -14.03 17.72
N LYS A 206 17.99 -14.57 18.91
CA LYS A 206 18.70 -15.86 19.08
C LYS A 206 17.96 -17.04 18.45
N ASN A 207 16.65 -16.87 18.20
CA ASN A 207 15.77 -17.89 17.62
C ASN A 207 15.45 -17.61 16.16
N LEU A 208 15.65 -16.37 15.69
CA LEU A 208 15.36 -16.01 14.30
C LEU A 208 16.38 -16.65 13.33
N ALA A 209 15.92 -16.91 12.11
CA ALA A 209 16.80 -17.11 10.96
C ALA A 209 17.45 -15.78 10.58
N LYS A 210 16.65 -14.71 10.52
CA LYS A 210 17.09 -13.35 10.15
C LYS A 210 16.01 -12.29 10.42
N PHE A 211 16.40 -11.03 10.37
CA PHE A 211 15.50 -9.91 10.10
C PHE A 211 15.42 -9.70 8.59
N GLU A 212 14.21 -9.51 8.03
CA GLU A 212 14.01 -9.30 6.59
C GLU A 212 12.62 -8.74 6.29
N ASN A 213 12.39 -8.19 5.08
CA ASN A 213 11.13 -7.54 4.70
C ASN A 213 10.46 -8.14 3.46
N GLU A 214 11.16 -9.00 2.70
CA GLU A 214 10.72 -9.42 1.37
C GLU A 214 10.44 -10.92 1.28
N GLN A 215 11.28 -11.72 1.93
CA GLN A 215 11.31 -13.16 1.72
C GLN A 215 10.37 -13.94 2.64
N TYR A 216 9.74 -13.30 3.64
CA TYR A 216 8.86 -13.99 4.59
C TYR A 216 7.66 -14.64 3.90
N LYS A 217 7.13 -14.02 2.84
CA LYS A 217 6.02 -14.57 2.04
C LYS A 217 6.42 -15.89 1.38
N SER A 218 7.44 -15.84 0.53
CA SER A 218 7.92 -17.01 -0.21
C SER A 218 8.52 -18.07 0.70
N GLY A 219 9.24 -17.67 1.75
CA GLY A 219 9.80 -18.56 2.73
C GLY A 219 8.75 -19.30 3.57
N LEU A 220 7.64 -18.62 3.92
CA LEU A 220 6.51 -19.26 4.58
C LEU A 220 5.77 -20.20 3.62
N ALA A 221 5.52 -19.77 2.38
CA ALA A 221 4.84 -20.57 1.37
C ALA A 221 5.61 -21.87 1.04
N SER A 222 6.94 -21.80 0.97
CA SER A 222 7.83 -22.97 0.72
C SER A 222 8.10 -23.82 1.96
N GLY A 223 7.79 -23.32 3.16
CA GLY A 223 8.12 -23.97 4.42
C GLY A 223 9.59 -23.80 4.82
N GLU A 224 10.33 -22.89 4.22
CA GLU A 224 11.65 -22.46 4.71
C GLU A 224 11.51 -21.80 6.08
N PHE A 225 10.54 -20.90 6.24
CA PHE A 225 10.15 -20.35 7.53
C PHE A 225 8.88 -21.01 8.03
N LEU A 226 8.76 -21.19 9.33
CA LEU A 226 7.62 -21.82 9.97
C LEU A 226 6.73 -20.81 10.68
N LEU A 227 7.32 -19.69 11.12
CA LEU A 227 6.64 -18.61 11.82
C LEU A 227 7.32 -17.29 11.45
N VAL A 228 6.51 -16.31 11.05
CA VAL A 228 7.01 -15.03 10.57
C VAL A 228 6.21 -13.86 11.15
N HIS A 229 6.86 -12.74 11.39
CA HIS A 229 6.21 -11.44 11.54
C HIS A 229 5.87 -10.94 10.13
N GLY A 230 4.61 -10.66 9.84
CA GLY A 230 4.15 -10.35 8.49
C GLY A 230 3.00 -9.36 8.45
N TYR A 231 2.84 -8.69 7.32
CA TYR A 231 1.69 -7.84 7.02
C TYR A 231 0.47 -8.68 6.65
N SER A 232 -0.70 -8.30 7.17
CA SER A 232 -1.95 -9.06 7.00
C SER A 232 -2.30 -9.33 5.54
N GLY A 233 -2.25 -8.33 4.67
CA GLY A 233 -2.60 -8.48 3.27
C GLY A 233 -1.66 -9.40 2.50
N ASP A 234 -0.35 -9.27 2.73
CA ASP A 234 0.65 -10.14 2.13
C ASP A 234 0.44 -11.61 2.51
N ILE A 235 0.10 -11.85 3.78
CA ILE A 235 -0.21 -13.20 4.25
C ILE A 235 -1.50 -13.71 3.66
N LEU A 236 -2.54 -12.88 3.53
CA LEU A 236 -3.79 -13.27 2.88
C LEU A 236 -3.60 -13.62 1.40
N GLN A 237 -2.65 -12.98 0.71
CA GLN A 237 -2.29 -13.35 -0.65
C GLN A 237 -1.70 -14.76 -0.72
N VAL A 238 -0.67 -15.04 0.10
CA VAL A 238 -0.01 -16.37 0.08
C VAL A 238 -0.89 -17.48 0.66
N GLN A 239 -1.86 -17.16 1.52
CA GLN A 239 -2.87 -18.13 1.99
C GLN A 239 -3.73 -18.70 0.86
N LYS A 240 -3.98 -17.91 -0.20
CA LYS A 240 -4.71 -18.39 -1.39
C LYS A 240 -3.97 -19.52 -2.10
N GLU A 241 -2.64 -19.50 -2.07
CA GLU A 241 -1.76 -20.49 -2.68
C GLU A 241 -1.47 -21.66 -1.74
N ASN A 242 -1.37 -21.39 -0.43
CA ASN A 242 -1.07 -22.39 0.59
C ASN A 242 -2.04 -22.28 1.79
N PRO A 243 -3.15 -23.08 1.79
CA PRO A 243 -4.13 -23.06 2.87
C PRO A 243 -3.60 -23.53 4.25
N ASP A 244 -2.40 -24.10 4.32
CA ASP A 244 -1.74 -24.46 5.59
C ASP A 244 -1.26 -23.23 6.37
N ILE A 245 -1.12 -22.09 5.70
CA ILE A 245 -0.73 -20.83 6.35
C ILE A 245 -1.90 -20.32 7.20
N ALA A 246 -1.61 -19.93 8.44
CA ALA A 246 -2.52 -19.19 9.31
C ALA A 246 -1.92 -17.85 9.69
N PHE A 247 -2.77 -16.90 10.01
CA PHE A 247 -2.39 -15.58 10.52
C PHE A 247 -3.12 -15.31 11.83
N THR A 248 -2.42 -14.72 12.78
CA THR A 248 -3.00 -14.30 14.05
C THR A 248 -2.46 -12.94 14.47
N ILE A 249 -3.31 -12.14 15.09
CA ILE A 249 -2.92 -10.87 15.70
C ILE A 249 -2.72 -11.14 17.18
N PRO A 250 -1.56 -10.76 17.76
CA PRO A 250 -1.28 -10.96 19.19
C PRO A 250 -2.27 -10.23 20.09
N GLU A 251 -2.67 -10.88 21.18
CA GLU A 251 -3.63 -10.34 22.16
C GLU A 251 -3.12 -9.10 22.89
N GLU A 252 -1.81 -8.88 22.88
CA GLU A 252 -1.18 -7.66 23.42
C GLU A 252 -1.40 -6.44 22.52
N GLY A 253 -1.94 -6.65 21.33
CA GLY A 253 -2.09 -5.64 20.29
C GLY A 253 -0.90 -5.59 19.33
N THR A 254 -1.04 -4.80 18.28
CA THR A 254 -0.08 -4.69 17.19
C THR A 254 -0.04 -3.28 16.59
N ALA A 255 0.85 -3.07 15.63
CA ALA A 255 0.84 -1.89 14.80
C ALA A 255 -0.33 -1.93 13.80
N ILE A 256 -1.01 -0.80 13.68
CA ILE A 256 -1.99 -0.51 12.62
C ILE A 256 -1.39 0.60 11.78
N SER A 257 -1.40 0.44 10.47
CA SER A 257 -1.00 1.47 9.53
C SER A 257 -2.15 1.80 8.59
N CYS A 258 -2.16 3.02 8.11
CA CYS A 258 -2.99 3.44 7.00
C CYS A 258 -2.09 3.99 5.90
N ASP A 259 -2.27 3.54 4.69
CA ASP A 259 -1.67 4.17 3.53
C ASP A 259 -2.69 5.10 2.89
N ASP A 260 -2.24 6.29 2.56
CA ASP A 260 -3.08 7.36 2.07
C ASP A 260 -2.80 7.65 0.59
N LEU A 261 -3.82 8.11 -0.13
CA LEU A 261 -3.68 8.67 -1.47
C LEU A 261 -3.37 10.15 -1.36
N VAL A 262 -2.22 10.58 -1.87
CA VAL A 262 -1.81 11.99 -1.88
C VAL A 262 -1.49 12.47 -3.30
N ILE A 263 -1.76 13.74 -3.58
CA ILE A 263 -1.43 14.38 -4.85
C ILE A 263 -0.21 15.27 -4.63
N PRO A 264 0.96 14.96 -5.24
CA PRO A 264 2.15 15.80 -5.12
C PRO A 264 1.90 17.23 -5.61
N LEU A 265 2.59 18.20 -5.01
CA LEU A 265 2.47 19.61 -5.42
C LEU A 265 2.77 19.83 -6.91
N GLY A 266 3.69 19.04 -7.48
CA GLY A 266 4.09 19.10 -8.89
C GLY A 266 3.23 18.28 -9.85
N ALA A 267 2.12 17.68 -9.41
CA ALA A 267 1.26 16.86 -10.26
C ALA A 267 0.76 17.61 -11.50
N ALA A 268 0.99 17.04 -12.68
CA ALA A 268 0.55 17.59 -13.94
C ALA A 268 -0.90 17.23 -14.30
N GLN A 269 -1.37 16.08 -13.80
CA GLN A 269 -2.70 15.52 -14.06
C GLN A 269 -3.58 15.56 -12.79
N GLU A 270 -3.59 16.68 -12.07
CA GLU A 270 -4.32 16.85 -10.79
C GLU A 270 -5.80 16.39 -10.86
N GLU A 271 -6.54 16.82 -11.91
CA GLU A 271 -7.95 16.44 -12.05
C GLU A 271 -8.13 14.93 -12.31
N LEU A 272 -7.19 14.34 -13.07
CA LEU A 272 -7.25 12.91 -13.34
C LEU A 272 -6.88 12.11 -12.09
N ALA A 273 -5.96 12.60 -11.26
CA ALA A 273 -5.62 12.03 -9.96
C ALA A 273 -6.84 12.04 -9.02
N HIS A 274 -7.56 13.17 -8.92
CA HIS A 274 -8.79 13.23 -8.13
C HIS A 274 -9.86 12.24 -8.63
N LYS A 275 -10.03 12.12 -9.96
CA LYS A 275 -10.95 11.13 -10.55
C LYS A 275 -10.55 9.70 -10.20
N PHE A 276 -9.25 9.41 -10.20
CA PHE A 276 -8.76 8.08 -9.84
C PHE A 276 -8.97 7.79 -8.35
N ILE A 277 -8.69 8.75 -7.47
CA ILE A 277 -9.04 8.65 -6.04
C ILE A 277 -10.53 8.37 -5.88
N ASN A 278 -11.39 9.16 -6.53
CA ASN A 278 -12.85 8.97 -6.45
C ASN A 278 -13.29 7.60 -6.97
N PHE A 279 -12.65 7.09 -8.04
CA PHE A 279 -12.91 5.76 -8.59
C PHE A 279 -12.52 4.66 -7.58
N LEU A 280 -11.35 4.76 -6.96
CA LEU A 280 -10.89 3.80 -5.95
C LEU A 280 -11.80 3.76 -4.72
N LEU A 281 -12.49 4.86 -4.41
CA LEU A 281 -13.46 4.97 -3.32
C LEU A 281 -14.90 4.60 -3.73
N ASP A 282 -15.16 4.15 -4.95
CA ASP A 282 -16.42 3.48 -5.28
C ASP A 282 -16.54 2.18 -4.48
N ALA A 283 -17.72 1.88 -3.95
CA ALA A 283 -17.90 0.74 -3.05
C ALA A 283 -17.54 -0.61 -3.70
N LYS A 284 -17.89 -0.80 -4.99
CA LYS A 284 -17.56 -2.04 -5.72
C LYS A 284 -16.08 -2.11 -6.04
N VAL A 285 -15.49 -1.00 -6.48
CA VAL A 285 -14.05 -0.90 -6.76
C VAL A 285 -13.25 -1.17 -5.50
N ALA A 286 -13.63 -0.57 -4.38
CA ALA A 286 -12.98 -0.78 -3.08
C ALA A 286 -13.07 -2.24 -2.62
N ALA A 287 -14.23 -2.90 -2.81
CA ALA A 287 -14.38 -4.32 -2.48
C ALA A 287 -13.52 -5.21 -3.39
N GLU A 288 -13.58 -5.01 -4.71
CA GLU A 288 -12.79 -5.76 -5.69
C GLU A 288 -11.28 -5.60 -5.44
N ASN A 289 -10.84 -4.40 -5.05
CA ASN A 289 -9.42 -4.16 -4.76
C ASN A 289 -9.01 -4.76 -3.41
N THR A 290 -9.84 -4.63 -2.37
CA THR A 290 -9.60 -5.31 -1.06
C THR A 290 -9.47 -6.83 -1.25
N GLU A 291 -10.32 -7.44 -2.07
CA GLU A 291 -10.27 -8.88 -2.35
C GLU A 291 -8.98 -9.29 -3.06
N PHE A 292 -8.47 -8.44 -3.96
CA PHE A 292 -7.23 -8.68 -4.68
C PHE A 292 -6.00 -8.49 -3.78
N VAL A 293 -5.89 -7.29 -3.18
CA VAL A 293 -4.69 -6.86 -2.43
C VAL A 293 -4.61 -7.55 -1.06
N GLY A 294 -5.76 -7.87 -0.45
CA GLY A 294 -5.82 -8.46 0.89
C GLY A 294 -5.73 -7.44 2.03
N TYR A 295 -5.62 -6.14 1.73
CA TYR A 295 -5.72 -5.06 2.71
C TYR A 295 -7.11 -4.44 2.70
N LEU A 296 -7.58 -3.97 3.85
CA LEU A 296 -8.91 -3.37 3.96
C LEU A 296 -8.93 -1.95 3.42
N CYS A 297 -9.63 -1.70 2.33
CA CYS A 297 -10.02 -0.33 1.99
C CYS A 297 -11.03 0.16 3.05
N PRO A 298 -10.79 1.28 3.73
CA PRO A 298 -11.65 1.78 4.80
C PRO A 298 -12.94 2.43 4.26
N ASN A 299 -13.63 1.76 3.34
CA ASN A 299 -14.86 2.19 2.70
C ASN A 299 -16.03 1.35 3.25
N ARG A 300 -16.79 1.91 4.19
CA ARG A 300 -17.87 1.20 4.89
C ARG A 300 -18.92 0.57 3.97
N LEU A 301 -19.14 1.14 2.77
CA LEU A 301 -20.10 0.59 1.81
C LEU A 301 -19.55 -0.62 1.05
N SER A 302 -18.24 -0.83 1.06
CA SER A 302 -17.61 -1.99 0.43
C SER A 302 -17.67 -3.24 1.30
N TYR A 303 -17.83 -3.12 2.62
CA TYR A 303 -17.72 -4.25 3.55
C TYR A 303 -18.74 -5.36 3.26
N GLU A 304 -20.00 -4.99 3.01
CA GLU A 304 -21.05 -5.95 2.70
C GLU A 304 -20.89 -6.61 1.31
N LEU A 305 -20.04 -6.04 0.45
CA LEU A 305 -19.74 -6.58 -0.87
C LEU A 305 -18.60 -7.60 -0.84
N LEU A 306 -17.83 -7.67 0.26
CA LEU A 306 -16.75 -8.63 0.44
C LEU A 306 -17.31 -10.04 0.64
N PRO A 307 -16.60 -11.09 0.18
CA PRO A 307 -16.90 -12.47 0.52
C PRO A 307 -17.03 -12.67 2.04
N ARG A 308 -17.90 -13.59 2.45
CA ARG A 308 -18.17 -13.85 3.88
C ARG A 308 -16.88 -14.18 4.66
N GLU A 309 -16.02 -15.00 4.07
CA GLU A 309 -14.74 -15.39 4.66
C GLU A 309 -13.82 -14.20 4.94
N MET A 310 -13.86 -13.16 4.10
CA MET A 310 -13.10 -11.92 4.32
C MET A 310 -13.75 -11.04 5.41
N ARG A 311 -15.09 -10.99 5.45
CA ARG A 311 -15.81 -10.22 6.48
C ARG A 311 -15.63 -10.79 7.89
N GLU A 312 -15.45 -12.11 7.99
CA GLU A 312 -15.21 -12.83 9.24
C GLU A 312 -13.71 -12.97 9.57
N ASN A 313 -12.82 -12.43 8.72
CA ASN A 313 -11.38 -12.56 8.91
C ASN A 313 -10.83 -11.48 9.85
N PRO A 314 -10.27 -11.83 11.01
CA PRO A 314 -9.73 -10.86 11.97
C PRO A 314 -8.51 -10.08 11.44
N ALA A 315 -7.85 -10.56 10.39
CA ALA A 315 -6.78 -9.82 9.71
C ALA A 315 -7.29 -8.56 8.97
N LEU A 316 -8.57 -8.54 8.58
CA LEU A 316 -9.23 -7.40 7.97
C LEU A 316 -10.13 -6.66 8.99
N PHE A 317 -10.88 -7.42 9.78
CA PHE A 317 -11.82 -6.89 10.77
C PHE A 317 -11.41 -7.35 12.17
N MET A 318 -10.44 -6.63 12.73
CA MET A 318 -9.85 -6.95 14.03
C MET A 318 -10.89 -6.93 15.15
N GLU A 319 -10.83 -7.95 16.02
CA GLU A 319 -11.67 -8.03 17.21
C GLU A 319 -11.52 -6.77 18.10
N PRO A 320 -12.61 -6.21 18.63
CA PRO A 320 -12.57 -4.96 19.40
C PRO A 320 -11.62 -5.00 20.60
N SER A 321 -11.47 -6.15 21.26
CA SER A 321 -10.57 -6.34 22.41
C SER A 321 -9.09 -6.24 22.04
N VAL A 322 -8.72 -6.70 20.84
CA VAL A 322 -7.36 -6.61 20.30
C VAL A 322 -7.13 -5.21 19.71
N ARG A 323 -8.13 -4.69 18.99
CA ARG A 323 -8.07 -3.34 18.41
C ARG A 323 -7.83 -2.26 19.46
N SER A 324 -8.46 -2.37 20.63
CA SER A 324 -8.29 -1.40 21.73
C SER A 324 -6.88 -1.35 22.31
N LYS A 325 -6.07 -2.39 22.09
CA LYS A 325 -4.67 -2.47 22.51
C LYS A 325 -3.69 -2.19 21.35
N SER A 326 -4.18 -2.21 20.12
CA SER A 326 -3.38 -1.92 18.92
C SER A 326 -3.27 -0.41 18.71
N GLU A 327 -2.18 0.04 18.13
CA GLU A 327 -1.89 1.45 18.00
C GLU A 327 -1.39 1.76 16.58
N VAL A 328 -1.63 3.00 16.15
CA VAL A 328 -1.05 3.53 14.92
C VAL A 328 0.40 3.89 15.15
N LEU A 329 1.25 3.69 14.15
CA LEU A 329 2.60 4.22 14.15
C LEU A 329 2.56 5.74 14.00
N ASP A 330 2.86 6.47 15.07
CA ASP A 330 2.91 7.92 15.09
C ASP A 330 4.29 8.47 14.65
N ASP A 331 4.32 9.74 14.24
CA ASP A 331 5.57 10.48 14.11
C ASP A 331 6.18 10.70 15.51
N LEU A 332 7.34 10.10 15.73
CA LEU A 332 8.04 10.18 17.01
C LEU A 332 8.80 11.50 17.21
N GLY A 333 8.89 12.34 16.17
CA GLY A 333 9.67 13.57 16.24
C GLY A 333 11.10 13.29 16.72
N ARG A 334 11.53 14.00 17.78
CA ARG A 334 12.89 13.83 18.37
C ARG A 334 13.10 12.45 19.02
N ALA A 335 12.05 11.78 19.47
CA ALA A 335 12.18 10.47 20.07
C ALA A 335 12.59 9.39 19.06
N ASN A 336 12.47 9.66 17.76
CA ASN A 336 12.96 8.76 16.72
C ASN A 336 14.46 8.44 16.88
N GLU A 337 15.28 9.37 17.34
CA GLU A 337 16.70 9.16 17.60
C GLU A 337 16.96 8.07 18.67
N LEU A 338 16.02 7.89 19.61
CA LEU A 338 16.11 6.82 20.62
C LEU A 338 15.89 5.46 19.97
N TYR A 339 14.90 5.34 19.09
CA TYR A 339 14.62 4.11 18.36
C TYR A 339 15.78 3.73 17.44
N VAL A 340 16.31 4.68 16.67
CA VAL A 340 17.49 4.45 15.79
C VAL A 340 18.65 3.92 16.61
N ARG A 341 19.00 4.57 17.72
CA ARG A 341 20.10 4.14 18.59
C ARG A 341 19.90 2.72 19.13
N VAL A 342 18.69 2.40 19.59
CA VAL A 342 18.36 1.07 20.10
C VAL A 342 18.43 0.02 18.99
N TRP A 343 17.91 0.36 17.81
CA TRP A 343 17.94 -0.52 16.65
C TRP A 343 19.36 -0.81 16.18
N ASP A 344 20.22 0.21 16.13
CA ASP A 344 21.65 0.04 15.79
C ASP A 344 22.36 -0.88 16.78
N GLN A 345 22.04 -0.77 18.09
CA GLN A 345 22.57 -1.69 19.11
C GLN A 345 22.10 -3.13 18.88
N ILE A 346 20.84 -3.33 18.51
CA ILE A 346 20.29 -4.66 18.17
C ILE A 346 21.00 -5.23 16.94
N LYS A 347 21.21 -4.41 15.91
CA LYS A 347 21.87 -4.85 14.68
C LYS A 347 23.36 -5.14 14.87
N ALA A 348 24.03 -4.42 15.76
CA ALA A 348 25.44 -4.60 16.08
C ALA A 348 25.73 -5.77 17.04
N ALA A 349 24.73 -6.27 17.76
CA ALA A 349 24.88 -7.40 18.67
C ALA A 349 24.89 -8.71 17.86
N GLU A 350 26.01 -9.09 17.26
CA GLU A 350 26.20 -10.36 16.55
C GLU A 350 26.52 -11.52 17.50
#